data_4a7b13fa68e9e7895704d9750ea6c6fd
#
_entry.id   4a7b13fa68e9e7895704d9750ea6c6fd
#
_cell.length_a   1.000
_cell.length_b   1.000
_cell.length_c   1.000
_cell.angle_alpha   90.00
_cell.angle_beta   90.00
_cell.angle_gamma   90.00
#
_symmetry.space_group_name_H-M   'P 1'
#
loop_
_entity.id
_entity.type
_entity.pdbx_description
1 polymer ?
#
loop_
_entity_poly.entity_id
_entity_poly.type
_entity_poly.pdbx_seq_one_letter_code
_entity_poly.pdbx_strand_id
1 'polypeptide(L)'
;METKDYFSFLVNEIHTTVVATVDDEGLPVTAAIDMMDYDENSLYFLTAKGKGFYDRLAKRGFLAFTALKGEDTMSSVALSVRGKVRELGYGKIPELFEKNPYMHEIYPTEESMHALTVFQIYEGTGEWFDLREKPIERASFTFGGAEKKRRAILSRMPASAAAAALQSARKTASLRTAFPM
;
A
#
# COMPACT_ATOMS: atom_id res chain seq x y z
N MET A 1 -9.17 -2.68 16.72
CA MET A 1 -7.73 -2.49 16.53
C MET A 1 -7.45 -1.00 16.26
N GLU A 2 -6.39 -0.47 16.85
CA GLU A 2 -5.86 0.87 16.54
C GLU A 2 -4.86 0.80 15.38
N THR A 3 -4.46 1.95 14.82
CA THR A 3 -3.49 1.98 13.70
C THR A 3 -2.20 1.23 14.01
N LYS A 4 -1.69 1.41 15.22
CA LYS A 4 -0.48 0.74 15.69
C LYS A 4 -0.57 -0.78 15.70
N ASP A 5 -1.75 -1.35 15.97
CA ASP A 5 -1.96 -2.80 15.97
C ASP A 5 -1.82 -3.37 14.55
N TYR A 6 -2.35 -2.67 13.53
CA TYR A 6 -2.18 -3.06 12.13
C TYR A 6 -0.71 -2.98 11.70
N PHE A 7 0.01 -1.95 12.14
CA PHE A 7 1.43 -1.80 11.84
C PHE A 7 2.28 -2.85 12.53
N SER A 8 1.98 -3.16 13.80
CA SER A 8 2.63 -4.23 14.54
C SER A 8 2.45 -5.59 13.85
N PHE A 9 1.22 -5.91 13.45
CA PHE A 9 0.94 -7.13 12.70
C PHE A 9 1.71 -7.19 11.37
N LEU A 10 1.74 -6.08 10.64
CA LEU A 10 2.47 -5.99 9.38
C LEU A 10 3.96 -6.27 9.55
N VAL A 11 4.61 -5.58 10.49
CA VAL A 11 6.07 -5.66 10.66
C VAL A 11 6.50 -6.96 11.32
N ASN A 12 5.77 -7.41 12.34
CA ASN A 12 6.18 -8.56 13.14
C ASN A 12 5.68 -9.91 12.61
N GLU A 13 4.55 -9.91 11.87
CA GLU A 13 3.89 -11.14 11.46
C GLU A 13 3.95 -11.41 9.95
N ILE A 14 4.03 -10.36 9.12
CA ILE A 14 4.11 -10.50 7.66
C ILE A 14 5.49 -10.11 7.15
N HIS A 15 5.97 -8.93 7.53
CA HIS A 15 7.24 -8.34 7.20
C HIS A 15 7.38 -7.93 5.72
N THR A 16 7.40 -8.88 4.79
CA THR A 16 7.56 -8.62 3.35
C THR A 16 6.24 -8.23 2.69
N THR A 17 6.28 -7.16 1.91
CA THR A 17 5.11 -6.61 1.21
C THR A 17 5.37 -6.49 -0.29
N VAL A 18 4.30 -6.45 -1.08
CA VAL A 18 4.36 -6.11 -2.51
C VAL A 18 4.00 -4.63 -2.67
N VAL A 19 5.03 -3.81 -2.85
CA VAL A 19 4.90 -2.36 -3.00
C VAL A 19 4.74 -1.99 -4.46
N ALA A 20 3.74 -1.18 -4.77
CA ALA A 20 3.50 -0.59 -6.08
C ALA A 20 3.90 0.90 -6.08
N THR A 21 4.62 1.30 -7.11
CA THR A 21 4.97 2.68 -7.46
C THR A 21 4.59 2.94 -8.91
N VAL A 22 4.68 4.19 -9.37
CA VAL A 22 4.32 4.57 -10.74
C VAL A 22 5.55 5.13 -11.45
N ASP A 23 5.86 4.62 -12.64
CA ASP A 23 6.96 5.09 -13.47
C ASP A 23 6.66 6.42 -14.19
N ASP A 24 7.52 6.81 -15.11
CA ASP A 24 7.39 8.09 -15.82
C ASP A 24 6.28 8.08 -16.86
N GLU A 25 5.95 6.91 -17.40
CA GLU A 25 4.85 6.68 -18.33
C GLU A 25 3.48 6.57 -17.63
N GLY A 26 3.47 6.59 -16.28
CA GLY A 26 2.24 6.44 -15.48
C GLY A 26 1.85 4.96 -15.25
N LEU A 27 2.72 4.02 -15.58
CA LEU A 27 2.47 2.58 -15.40
C LEU A 27 2.87 2.10 -14.00
N PRO A 28 2.11 1.18 -13.39
CA PRO A 28 2.46 0.63 -12.10
C PRO A 28 3.67 -0.33 -12.19
N VAL A 29 4.60 -0.17 -11.26
CA VAL A 29 5.77 -1.06 -11.10
C VAL A 29 5.79 -1.58 -9.68
N THR A 30 5.98 -2.89 -9.50
CA THR A 30 5.99 -3.53 -8.18
C THR A 30 7.39 -3.98 -7.77
N ALA A 31 7.61 -4.03 -6.44
CA ALA A 31 8.80 -4.59 -5.81
C ALA A 31 8.43 -5.25 -4.48
N ALA A 32 9.13 -6.33 -4.11
CA ALA A 32 9.05 -6.90 -2.78
C ALA A 32 9.92 -6.07 -1.84
N ILE A 33 9.32 -5.56 -0.76
CA ILE A 33 9.97 -4.68 0.21
C ILE A 33 9.56 -5.09 1.62
N ASP A 34 10.54 -5.22 2.50
CA ASP A 34 10.30 -5.47 3.91
C ASP A 34 9.92 -4.18 4.65
N MET A 35 8.84 -4.22 5.41
CA MET A 35 8.49 -3.17 6.36
C MET A 35 9.22 -3.46 7.67
N MET A 36 10.21 -2.65 7.99
CA MET A 36 11.25 -3.00 8.97
C MET A 36 11.00 -2.43 10.36
N ASP A 37 10.18 -1.39 10.44
CA ASP A 37 9.87 -0.72 11.71
C ASP A 37 8.56 0.08 11.59
N TYR A 38 8.00 0.46 12.73
CA TYR A 38 6.81 1.30 12.81
C TYR A 38 6.80 2.12 14.10
N ASP A 39 6.05 3.20 14.08
CA ASP A 39 5.62 3.95 15.26
C ASP A 39 4.09 4.10 15.27
N GLU A 40 3.57 5.00 16.06
CA GLU A 40 2.13 5.24 16.21
C GLU A 40 1.45 5.67 14.90
N ASN A 41 2.18 6.35 14.01
CA ASN A 41 1.64 7.02 12.83
C ASN A 41 2.45 6.78 11.55
N SER A 42 3.45 5.90 11.57
CA SER A 42 4.37 5.74 10.44
C SER A 42 4.88 4.32 10.30
N LEU A 43 5.22 3.95 9.08
CA LEU A 43 5.96 2.75 8.73
C LEU A 43 7.33 3.12 8.13
N TYR A 44 8.32 2.26 8.33
CA TYR A 44 9.68 2.48 7.87
C TYR A 44 10.18 1.29 7.06
N PHE A 45 10.82 1.60 5.95
CA PHE A 45 11.51 0.63 5.11
C PHE A 45 12.77 1.26 4.52
N LEU A 46 13.63 0.45 3.93
CA LEU A 46 14.83 0.96 3.28
C LEU A 46 14.96 0.46 1.84
N THR A 47 15.72 1.19 1.06
CA THR A 47 16.12 0.82 -0.30
C THR A 47 17.50 1.39 -0.61
N ALA A 48 18.17 0.79 -1.60
CA ALA A 48 19.44 1.33 -2.08
C ALA A 48 19.19 2.50 -3.03
N LYS A 49 20.01 3.54 -2.89
CA LYS A 49 20.09 4.66 -3.83
C LYS A 49 20.53 4.16 -5.19
N GLY A 50 20.10 4.84 -6.26
CA GLY A 50 20.43 4.48 -7.64
C GLY A 50 19.61 3.31 -8.21
N LYS A 51 18.63 2.79 -7.48
CA LYS A 51 17.64 1.85 -8.03
C LYS A 51 16.42 2.61 -8.54
N GLY A 52 15.81 2.16 -9.63
CA GLY A 52 14.59 2.76 -10.17
C GLY A 52 13.44 2.86 -9.16
N PHE A 53 13.38 1.96 -8.17
CA PHE A 53 12.42 2.06 -7.07
C PHE A 53 12.67 3.31 -6.22
N TYR A 54 13.93 3.61 -5.86
CA TYR A 54 14.31 4.84 -5.16
C TYR A 54 13.91 6.08 -5.96
N ASP A 55 14.23 6.12 -7.26
CA ASP A 55 13.95 7.27 -8.11
C ASP A 55 12.43 7.56 -8.19
N ARG A 56 11.61 6.51 -8.31
CA ARG A 56 10.15 6.66 -8.32
C ARG A 56 9.61 7.18 -6.99
N LEU A 57 10.12 6.71 -5.86
CA LEU A 57 9.72 7.19 -4.53
C LEU A 57 10.12 8.65 -4.32
N ALA A 58 11.37 9.01 -4.64
CA ALA A 58 11.88 10.37 -4.51
C ALA A 58 11.10 11.35 -5.40
N LYS A 59 10.75 10.94 -6.61
CA LYS A 59 10.02 11.75 -7.58
C LYS A 59 8.54 11.90 -7.26
N ARG A 60 7.88 10.81 -6.85
CA ARG A 60 6.42 10.76 -6.68
C ARG A 60 5.96 11.04 -5.26
N GLY A 61 6.78 10.73 -4.26
CA GLY A 61 6.44 10.89 -2.85
C GLY A 61 5.24 10.05 -2.39
N PHE A 62 4.94 8.96 -3.11
CA PHE A 62 3.75 8.15 -2.86
C PHE A 62 3.98 6.69 -3.25
N LEU A 63 3.35 5.78 -2.49
CA LEU A 63 3.30 4.35 -2.80
C LEU A 63 1.96 3.74 -2.39
N ALA A 64 1.72 2.51 -2.86
CA ALA A 64 0.72 1.61 -2.30
C ALA A 64 1.35 0.23 -2.13
N PHE A 65 0.88 -0.54 -1.14
CA PHE A 65 1.29 -1.92 -0.98
C PHE A 65 0.15 -2.81 -0.51
N THR A 66 0.32 -4.11 -0.72
CA THR A 66 -0.50 -5.15 -0.11
C THR A 66 0.43 -6.17 0.55
N ALA A 67 0.04 -6.58 1.75
CA ALA A 67 0.65 -7.66 2.52
C ALA A 67 -0.41 -8.73 2.77
N LEU A 68 0.00 -9.98 2.70
CA LEU A 68 -0.88 -11.14 2.88
C LEU A 68 -0.22 -12.15 3.81
N LYS A 69 -0.97 -12.66 4.79
CA LYS A 69 -0.58 -13.77 5.63
C LYS A 69 -1.67 -14.85 5.59
N GLY A 70 -1.30 -16.10 5.45
CA GLY A 70 -2.18 -17.27 5.42
C GLY A 70 -1.70 -18.29 4.39
N GLU A 71 -2.04 -19.55 4.59
CA GLU A 71 -1.67 -20.66 3.70
C GLU A 71 -2.69 -20.83 2.56
N ASP A 72 -3.95 -20.46 2.81
CA ASP A 72 -5.04 -20.49 1.85
C ASP A 72 -5.96 -19.27 1.98
N THR A 73 -6.94 -19.17 1.09
CA THR A 73 -7.87 -18.02 1.06
C THR A 73 -8.64 -17.86 2.37
N MET A 74 -9.08 -18.95 3.00
CA MET A 74 -9.95 -18.88 4.18
C MET A 74 -9.18 -18.65 5.48
N SER A 75 -7.88 -18.89 5.48
CA SER A 75 -6.94 -18.64 6.59
C SER A 75 -6.20 -17.31 6.42
N SER A 76 -6.51 -16.52 5.39
CA SER A 76 -5.72 -15.36 5.05
C SER A 76 -6.21 -14.06 5.71
N VAL A 77 -5.22 -13.21 5.99
CA VAL A 77 -5.39 -11.82 6.39
C VAL A 77 -4.69 -10.94 5.39
N ALA A 78 -5.37 -9.95 4.86
CA ALA A 78 -4.79 -8.97 3.95
C ALA A 78 -4.77 -7.58 4.58
N LEU A 79 -3.63 -6.91 4.48
CA LEU A 79 -3.46 -5.51 4.83
C LEU A 79 -2.99 -4.73 3.61
N SER A 80 -3.80 -3.78 3.16
CA SER A 80 -3.44 -2.88 2.07
C SER A 80 -3.28 -1.46 2.59
N VAL A 81 -2.21 -0.79 2.16
CA VAL A 81 -1.93 0.60 2.55
C VAL A 81 -1.56 1.40 1.30
N ARG A 82 -1.94 2.66 1.30
CA ARG A 82 -1.43 3.66 0.36
C ARG A 82 -1.14 4.94 1.11
N GLY A 83 0.00 5.54 0.82
CA GLY A 83 0.43 6.68 1.60
C GLY A 83 1.54 7.50 0.96
N LYS A 84 1.74 8.66 1.54
CA LYS A 84 2.83 9.56 1.22
C LYS A 84 4.10 9.08 1.88
N VAL A 85 5.21 9.20 1.16
CA VAL A 85 6.52 8.83 1.64
C VAL A 85 7.48 10.01 1.61
N ARG A 86 8.46 9.97 2.49
CA ARG A 86 9.62 10.87 2.48
C ARG A 86 10.89 10.13 2.81
N GLU A 87 11.98 10.57 2.24
CA GLU A 87 13.31 10.07 2.56
C GLU A 87 13.79 10.67 3.88
N LEU A 88 14.32 9.82 4.77
CA LEU A 88 14.96 10.23 6.03
C LEU A 88 16.49 10.18 5.95
N GLY A 89 17.05 9.58 4.89
CA GLY A 89 18.48 9.38 4.76
C GLY A 89 19.02 8.23 5.60
N TYR A 90 20.29 8.33 5.98
CA TYR A 90 21.05 7.27 6.66
C TYR A 90 20.75 7.16 8.17
N GLY A 91 20.35 8.24 8.82
CA GLY A 91 20.35 8.36 10.29
C GLY A 91 19.61 7.27 11.07
N LYS A 92 18.57 6.67 10.48
CA LYS A 92 17.77 5.59 11.11
C LYS A 92 18.26 4.18 10.74
N ILE A 93 19.26 4.03 9.86
CA ILE A 93 19.75 2.71 9.42
C ILE A 93 20.31 1.87 10.58
N PRO A 94 21.13 2.39 11.51
CA PRO A 94 21.63 1.59 12.61
C PRO A 94 20.50 0.97 13.45
N GLU A 95 19.47 1.75 13.78
CA GLU A 95 18.31 1.27 14.54
C GLU A 95 17.54 0.17 13.78
N LEU A 96 17.35 0.34 12.47
CA LEU A 96 16.67 -0.66 11.64
C LEU A 96 17.48 -1.97 11.55
N PHE A 97 18.80 -1.90 11.52
CA PHE A 97 19.67 -3.07 11.50
C PHE A 97 19.68 -3.81 12.84
N GLU A 98 19.60 -3.09 13.96
CA GLU A 98 19.45 -3.72 15.28
C GLU A 98 18.13 -4.51 15.39
N LYS A 99 17.03 -3.95 14.86
CA LYS A 99 15.72 -4.60 14.84
C LYS A 99 15.64 -5.73 13.82
N ASN A 100 16.46 -5.71 12.77
CA ASN A 100 16.48 -6.64 11.65
C ASN A 100 17.88 -7.18 11.39
N PRO A 101 18.43 -8.04 12.27
CA PRO A 101 19.83 -8.48 12.23
C PRO A 101 20.26 -9.16 10.92
N TYR A 102 19.32 -9.81 10.19
CA TYR A 102 19.60 -10.41 8.89
C TYR A 102 20.12 -9.41 7.85
N MET A 103 19.88 -8.11 8.05
CA MET A 103 20.39 -7.07 7.17
C MET A 103 21.92 -7.02 7.13
N HIS A 104 22.60 -7.41 8.22
CA HIS A 104 24.07 -7.50 8.25
C HIS A 104 24.62 -8.61 7.34
N GLU A 105 23.82 -9.63 7.03
CA GLU A 105 24.20 -10.67 6.07
C GLU A 105 24.13 -10.15 4.63
N ILE A 106 23.15 -9.28 4.34
CA ILE A 106 22.94 -8.70 3.01
C ILE A 106 23.89 -7.51 2.76
N TYR A 107 24.14 -6.71 3.80
CA TYR A 107 24.99 -5.51 3.76
C TYR A 107 26.06 -5.58 4.85
N PRO A 108 27.11 -6.41 4.66
CA PRO A 108 28.07 -6.74 5.72
C PRO A 108 29.12 -5.64 5.98
N THR A 109 29.23 -4.65 5.10
CA THR A 109 30.23 -3.59 5.22
C THR A 109 29.58 -2.23 5.41
N GLU A 110 30.28 -1.32 6.09
CA GLU A 110 29.81 0.06 6.27
C GLU A 110 29.58 0.76 4.92
N GLU A 111 30.43 0.53 3.93
CA GLU A 111 30.27 1.06 2.58
C GLU A 111 28.96 0.57 1.93
N SER A 112 28.63 -0.72 2.06
CA SER A 112 27.37 -1.28 1.55
C SER A 112 26.14 -0.71 2.26
N MET A 113 26.25 -0.42 3.56
CA MET A 113 25.18 0.23 4.33
C MET A 113 24.97 1.70 3.91
N HIS A 114 26.04 2.42 3.55
CA HIS A 114 25.96 3.81 3.07
C HIS A 114 25.24 3.96 1.73
N ALA A 115 25.13 2.89 0.93
CA ALA A 115 24.32 2.87 -0.26
C ALA A 115 22.81 2.90 0.03
N LEU A 116 22.41 2.61 1.27
CA LEU A 116 21.02 2.55 1.68
C LEU A 116 20.49 3.90 2.15
N THR A 117 19.19 4.04 2.08
CA THR A 117 18.44 5.15 2.67
C THR A 117 17.11 4.65 3.22
N VAL A 118 16.65 5.29 4.28
CA VAL A 118 15.36 4.98 4.91
C VAL A 118 14.27 5.86 4.34
N PHE A 119 13.13 5.26 4.04
CA PHE A 119 11.88 5.93 3.73
C PHE A 119 10.87 5.74 4.87
N GLN A 120 10.13 6.80 5.14
CA GLN A 120 9.01 6.82 6.07
C GLN A 120 7.70 6.97 5.28
N ILE A 121 6.74 6.08 5.52
CA ILE A 121 5.35 6.29 5.12
C ILE A 121 4.67 7.03 6.26
N TYR A 122 4.46 8.34 6.11
CA TYR A 122 4.10 9.22 7.23
C TYR A 122 2.64 9.67 7.24
N GLU A 123 1.90 9.46 6.16
CA GLU A 123 0.49 9.82 6.04
C GLU A 123 -0.18 8.87 5.05
N GLY A 124 -1.32 8.31 5.41
CA GLY A 124 -2.00 7.39 4.51
C GLY A 124 -3.29 6.80 5.01
N THR A 125 -3.81 5.87 4.21
CA THR A 125 -5.01 5.09 4.52
C THR A 125 -4.71 3.61 4.37
N GLY A 126 -5.30 2.80 5.24
CA GLY A 126 -5.20 1.34 5.18
C GLY A 126 -6.55 0.65 5.19
N GLU A 127 -6.57 -0.56 4.66
CA GLU A 127 -7.71 -1.48 4.67
C GLU A 127 -7.23 -2.82 5.23
N TRP A 128 -7.97 -3.32 6.22
CA TRP A 128 -7.79 -4.64 6.83
C TRP A 128 -8.89 -5.57 6.38
N PHE A 129 -8.55 -6.79 6.05
CA PHE A 129 -9.47 -7.82 5.63
C PHE A 129 -9.03 -9.17 6.22
N ASP A 130 -9.82 -9.71 7.16
CA ASP A 130 -9.53 -10.97 7.85
C ASP A 130 -10.62 -12.00 7.52
N LEU A 131 -10.23 -13.05 6.79
CA LEU A 131 -11.10 -14.14 6.39
C LEU A 131 -11.19 -15.25 7.44
N ARG A 132 -10.35 -15.21 8.48
CA ARG A 132 -10.36 -16.19 9.57
C ARG A 132 -11.55 -15.99 10.50
N GLU A 133 -12.01 -14.74 10.63
CA GLU A 133 -13.10 -14.35 11.50
C GLU A 133 -14.48 -14.62 10.89
N LYS A 134 -15.47 -14.91 11.77
CA LYS A 134 -16.87 -15.12 11.36
C LYS A 134 -17.80 -14.32 12.25
N PRO A 135 -18.44 -13.25 11.73
CA PRO A 135 -18.40 -12.78 10.35
C PRO A 135 -17.03 -12.23 9.95
N ILE A 136 -16.71 -12.28 8.64
CA ILE A 136 -15.47 -11.73 8.08
C ILE A 136 -15.23 -10.31 8.58
N GLU A 137 -14.06 -10.07 9.17
CA GLU A 137 -13.70 -8.75 9.66
C GLU A 137 -13.18 -7.86 8.53
N ARG A 138 -13.69 -6.62 8.48
CA ARG A 138 -13.23 -5.58 7.57
C ARG A 138 -13.12 -4.28 8.31
N ALA A 139 -11.97 -3.64 8.18
CA ALA A 139 -11.76 -2.33 8.79
C ALA A 139 -11.00 -1.40 7.81
N SER A 140 -11.15 -0.11 8.03
CA SER A 140 -10.34 0.89 7.34
C SER A 140 -9.85 1.91 8.35
N PHE A 141 -8.60 2.31 8.23
CA PHE A 141 -7.95 3.25 9.12
C PHE A 141 -7.20 4.34 8.35
N THR A 142 -6.83 5.40 9.06
CA THR A 142 -6.04 6.50 8.55
C THR A 142 -4.92 6.81 9.53
N PHE A 143 -3.82 7.36 9.06
CA PHE A 143 -2.68 7.73 9.91
C PHE A 143 -2.00 8.99 9.38
N GLY A 144 -1.20 9.64 10.22
CA GLY A 144 -0.42 10.81 9.86
C GLY A 144 -1.23 12.03 9.46
N GLY A 145 -2.49 12.13 9.90
CA GLY A 145 -3.37 13.25 9.55
C GLY A 145 -4.14 13.08 8.24
N ALA A 146 -4.07 11.92 7.60
CA ALA A 146 -4.89 11.63 6.42
C ALA A 146 -6.39 11.66 6.74
N GLU A 147 -7.16 12.39 5.94
CA GLU A 147 -8.61 12.40 6.07
C GLU A 147 -9.22 11.07 5.58
N LYS A 148 -10.15 10.53 6.36
CA LYS A 148 -10.93 9.37 5.95
C LYS A 148 -11.84 9.79 4.78
N LYS A 149 -11.40 9.58 3.54
CA LYS A 149 -12.28 9.79 2.38
C LYS A 149 -13.50 8.90 2.56
N ARG A 150 -14.66 9.51 2.83
CA ARG A 150 -15.93 8.79 2.75
C ARG A 150 -16.02 8.24 1.33
N ARG A 151 -15.83 6.94 1.15
CA ARG A 151 -16.32 6.28 -0.05
C ARG A 151 -17.81 6.60 -0.08
N ALA A 152 -18.25 7.41 -1.03
CA ALA A 152 -19.65 7.44 -1.41
C ALA A 152 -19.93 6.01 -1.89
N ILE A 153 -20.49 5.19 -0.99
CA ILE A 153 -20.99 3.89 -1.34
C ILE A 153 -22.09 4.18 -2.34
N LEU A 154 -21.94 3.72 -3.58
CA LEU A 154 -22.99 3.71 -4.62
C LEU A 154 -24.21 2.85 -4.19
N SER A 155 -24.37 2.56 -2.90
CA SER A 155 -25.46 1.76 -2.33
C SER A 155 -26.74 2.56 -2.08
N ARG A 156 -26.85 3.79 -2.59
CA ARG A 156 -28.09 4.59 -2.55
C ARG A 156 -28.43 5.23 -3.89
N MET A 157 -28.24 4.53 -4.99
CA MET A 157 -29.07 4.83 -6.14
C MET A 157 -30.40 4.10 -5.94
N PRO A 158 -31.53 4.80 -5.83
CA PRO A 158 -32.82 4.13 -5.85
C PRO A 158 -32.94 3.34 -7.15
N ALA A 159 -33.58 2.18 -7.10
CA ALA A 159 -33.70 1.25 -8.25
C ALA A 159 -34.16 1.93 -9.54
N SER A 160 -34.93 3.02 -9.42
CA SER A 160 -35.38 3.88 -10.54
C SER A 160 -34.21 4.60 -11.25
N ALA A 161 -33.16 5.02 -10.55
CA ALA A 161 -32.03 5.71 -11.17
C ALA A 161 -31.06 4.72 -11.86
N ALA A 162 -30.93 3.50 -11.35
CA ALA A 162 -30.16 2.43 -11.98
C ALA A 162 -30.84 1.97 -13.32
N ALA A 163 -32.15 1.87 -13.34
CA ALA A 163 -32.90 1.56 -14.54
C ALA A 163 -32.78 2.65 -15.63
N ALA A 164 -32.82 3.92 -15.25
CA ALA A 164 -32.61 5.05 -16.14
C ALA A 164 -31.21 5.09 -16.76
N ALA A 165 -30.16 4.79 -15.97
CA ALA A 165 -28.79 4.71 -16.45
C ALA A 165 -28.60 3.54 -17.46
N LEU A 166 -29.23 2.39 -17.20
CA LEU A 166 -29.19 1.24 -18.11
C LEU A 166 -29.92 1.52 -19.43
N GLN A 167 -31.06 2.22 -19.39
CA GLN A 167 -31.78 2.63 -20.58
C GLN A 167 -31.04 3.66 -21.43
N SER A 168 -30.37 4.60 -20.81
CA SER A 168 -29.51 5.58 -21.48
C SER A 168 -28.33 4.91 -22.19
N ALA A 169 -27.66 3.95 -21.53
CA ALA A 169 -26.55 3.21 -22.12
C ALA A 169 -26.98 2.34 -23.31
N ARG A 170 -28.15 1.72 -23.23
CA ARG A 170 -28.72 0.94 -24.34
C ARG A 170 -29.10 1.81 -25.54
N LYS A 171 -29.63 3.01 -25.31
CA LYS A 171 -29.98 3.97 -26.38
C LYS A 171 -28.74 4.48 -27.14
N THR A 172 -27.63 4.70 -26.41
CA THR A 172 -26.34 5.11 -27.01
C THR A 172 -25.69 3.98 -27.82
N ALA A 173 -25.83 2.73 -27.39
CA ALA A 173 -25.33 1.57 -28.11
C ALA A 173 -26.13 1.31 -29.41
N SER A 174 -27.44 1.50 -29.38
CA SER A 174 -28.33 1.33 -30.56
C SER A 174 -28.09 2.38 -31.67
N LEU A 175 -27.66 3.59 -31.29
CA LEU A 175 -27.34 4.65 -32.26
C LEU A 175 -25.99 4.45 -32.97
N ARG A 176 -25.09 3.62 -32.43
CA ARG A 176 -23.80 3.27 -33.07
C ARG A 176 -23.89 2.16 -34.11
N THR A 177 -24.99 1.40 -34.17
CA THR A 177 -25.19 0.33 -35.12
C THR A 177 -26.04 0.74 -36.34
N ALA A 178 -26.44 2.01 -36.43
CA ALA A 178 -27.38 2.49 -37.49
C ALA A 178 -26.71 3.34 -38.60
N PHE A 179 -25.37 3.27 -38.75
CA PHE A 179 -24.69 3.84 -39.92
C PHE A 179 -23.88 2.73 -40.62
N PRO A 180 -24.44 2.09 -41.69
CA PRO A 180 -23.58 1.43 -42.67
C PRO A 180 -23.01 2.49 -43.64
N MET A 181 -21.75 2.27 -44.03
CA MET A 181 -21.10 3.01 -45.13
C MET A 181 -21.86 2.87 -46.44
#